data_c3f68d6cf363795d4865b5115de04533
#
_entry.id   c3f68d6cf363795d4865b5115de04533
#
_cell.length_a   1.000
_cell.length_b   1.000
_cell.length_c   1.000
_cell.angle_alpha   90.00
_cell.angle_beta   90.00
_cell.angle_gamma   90.00
#
_symmetry.space_group_name_H-M   'P 1'
#
loop_
_entity.id
_entity.type
_entity.pdbx_description
1 polymer ?
#
loop_
_entity_poly.entity_id
_entity_poly.type
_entity_poly.pdbx_seq_one_letter_code
_entity_poly.pdbx_strand_id
1 'polypeptide(L)' 'MAKVMLRESDGEIYFYIAKKDMEETIESIEFSSDDNWGGEVELSNGETWWIEPGKKDLPKEAVCKKLAD' A
#
# COMPACT_ATOMS: atom_id res chain seq x y z
N MET A 1 -3.36 -1.28 -13.18
CA MET A 1 -2.21 -1.26 -12.28
C MET A 1 -1.69 0.16 -12.14
N ALA A 2 -1.24 0.52 -10.98
CA ALA A 2 -0.78 1.87 -10.71
C ALA A 2 0.55 1.84 -9.94
N LYS A 3 1.38 2.82 -10.24
CA LYS A 3 2.63 3.01 -9.52
C LYS A 3 2.33 3.77 -8.24
N VAL A 4 2.68 3.19 -7.11
CA VAL A 4 2.32 3.69 -5.78
C VAL A 4 3.58 3.94 -4.97
N MET A 5 3.62 5.09 -4.30
CA MET A 5 4.66 5.38 -3.32
C MET A 5 4.15 4.96 -1.95
N LEU A 6 4.93 4.12 -1.28
CA LEU A 6 4.59 3.62 0.05
C LEU A 6 5.60 4.19 1.04
N ARG A 7 5.11 4.83 2.10
CA ARG A 7 5.98 5.35 3.15
C ARG A 7 5.34 5.16 4.51
N GLU A 8 6.16 5.08 5.53
CA GLU A 8 5.71 4.93 6.90
C GLU A 8 6.01 6.19 7.67
N SER A 9 5.03 6.68 8.42
CA SER A 9 5.19 7.86 9.27
C SER A 9 4.23 7.74 10.44
N ASP A 10 4.74 7.94 11.67
CA ASP A 10 3.95 7.92 12.90
C ASP A 10 3.13 6.65 13.09
N GLY A 11 3.70 5.51 12.68
CA GLY A 11 3.03 4.21 12.84
C GLY A 11 1.99 3.90 11.78
N GLU A 12 1.85 4.76 10.78
CA GLU A 12 0.91 4.55 9.68
C GLU A 12 1.64 4.40 8.37
N ILE A 13 1.06 3.60 7.47
CA ILE A 13 1.60 3.41 6.12
C ILE A 13 0.76 4.25 5.17
N TYR A 14 1.41 5.13 4.43
CA TYR A 14 0.76 5.99 3.45
C TYR A 14 0.87 5.38 2.06
N PHE A 15 -0.25 5.40 1.36
CA PHE A 15 -0.41 4.83 0.02
C PHE A 15 -0.71 6.02 -0.90
N TYR A 16 0.26 6.40 -1.74
CA TYR A 16 0.15 7.59 -2.56
C TYR A 16 0.27 7.25 -4.05
N ILE A 17 -0.71 7.69 -4.82
CA ILE A 17 -0.71 7.55 -6.27
C ILE A 17 -0.58 8.95 -6.88
N ALA A 18 0.63 9.27 -7.37
CA ALA A 18 0.91 10.59 -7.91
C ALA A 18 0.05 10.94 -9.11
N LYS A 19 -0.22 9.96 -9.98
CA LYS A 19 -0.99 10.16 -11.19
C LYS A 19 -2.41 10.63 -10.90
N LYS A 20 -2.98 10.19 -9.77
CA LYS A 20 -4.33 10.56 -9.35
C LYS A 20 -4.33 11.59 -8.23
N ASP A 21 -3.16 11.99 -7.78
CA ASP A 21 -2.98 12.87 -6.61
C ASP A 21 -3.81 12.35 -5.42
N MET A 22 -3.75 11.03 -5.21
CA MET A 22 -4.49 10.35 -4.17
C MET A 22 -3.56 9.85 -3.09
N GLU A 23 -3.82 10.23 -1.84
CA GLU A 23 -3.07 9.73 -0.69
C GLU A 23 -4.04 9.20 0.35
N GLU A 24 -3.85 7.95 0.75
CA GLU A 24 -4.66 7.29 1.76
C GLU A 24 -3.75 6.52 2.70
N THR A 25 -4.28 6.12 3.85
CA THR A 25 -3.54 5.25 4.74
C THR A 25 -4.00 3.81 4.58
N ILE A 26 -3.12 2.86 4.87
CA ILE A 26 -3.47 1.44 4.85
C ILE A 26 -4.08 1.09 6.19
N GLU A 27 -5.36 0.68 6.18
CA GLU A 27 -6.10 0.31 7.39
C GLU A 27 -5.85 -1.13 7.79
N SER A 28 -5.68 -2.02 6.81
CA SER A 28 -5.35 -3.42 7.08
C SER A 28 -4.47 -3.97 5.96
N ILE A 29 -3.68 -4.97 6.29
CA ILE A 29 -2.75 -5.57 5.35
C ILE A 29 -2.66 -7.08 5.62
N GLU A 30 -2.62 -7.86 4.53
CA GLU A 30 -2.63 -9.32 4.63
C GLU A 30 -1.34 -9.88 5.24
N PHE A 31 -0.20 -9.42 4.75
CA PHE A 31 1.11 -9.86 5.23
C PHE A 31 1.85 -8.67 5.82
N SER A 32 2.15 -8.71 7.11
CA SER A 32 2.73 -7.57 7.81
C SER A 32 4.09 -7.82 8.44
N SER A 33 4.74 -8.94 8.10
CA SER A 33 6.08 -9.20 8.62
C SER A 33 7.14 -8.46 7.78
N ASP A 34 8.31 -8.24 8.37
CA ASP A 34 9.38 -7.50 7.69
C ASP A 34 9.88 -8.19 6.43
N ASP A 35 9.87 -9.52 6.41
CA ASP A 35 10.35 -10.28 5.27
C ASP A 35 9.26 -10.61 4.26
N ASN A 36 8.00 -10.50 4.67
CA ASN A 36 6.87 -10.79 3.81
C ASN A 36 5.78 -9.76 4.11
N TRP A 37 5.84 -8.65 3.38
CA TRP A 37 4.96 -7.51 3.60
C TRP A 37 4.23 -7.17 2.30
N GLY A 38 2.91 -7.03 2.38
CA GLY A 38 2.10 -6.74 1.22
C GLY A 38 0.85 -7.59 1.17
N GLY A 39 0.46 -7.99 -0.03
CA GLY A 39 -0.76 -8.74 -0.26
C GLY A 39 -1.96 -7.84 -0.40
N GLU A 40 -3.11 -8.30 0.07
CA GLU A 40 -4.33 -7.51 0.00
C GLU A 40 -4.34 -6.46 1.10
N VAL A 41 -4.55 -5.21 0.72
CA VAL A 41 -4.60 -4.09 1.67
C VAL A 41 -5.92 -3.35 1.51
N GLU A 42 -6.45 -2.87 2.62
CA GLU A 42 -7.63 -2.02 2.64
C GLU A 42 -7.19 -0.60 3.00
N LEU A 43 -7.62 0.36 2.20
CA LEU A 43 -7.27 1.76 2.40
C LEU A 43 -8.33 2.48 3.21
N SER A 44 -7.96 3.64 3.75
CA SER A 44 -8.85 4.48 4.54
C SER A 44 -10.08 4.96 3.77
N ASN A 45 -10.01 4.96 2.44
CA ASN A 45 -11.16 5.36 1.60
C ASN A 45 -12.08 4.19 1.24
N GLY A 46 -11.82 2.99 1.76
CA GLY A 46 -12.62 1.80 1.49
C GLY A 46 -12.19 0.98 0.29
N GLU A 47 -11.20 1.45 -0.45
CA GLU A 47 -10.69 0.69 -1.60
C GLU A 47 -9.80 -0.45 -1.13
N THR A 48 -9.79 -1.55 -1.91
CA THR A 48 -8.94 -2.70 -1.67
C THR A 48 -7.95 -2.82 -2.82
N TRP A 49 -6.68 -2.95 -2.47
CA TRP A 49 -5.59 -3.03 -3.45
C TRP A 49 -4.72 -4.24 -3.16
N TRP A 50 -3.96 -4.65 -4.18
CA TRP A 50 -2.98 -5.72 -4.05
C TRP A 50 -1.58 -5.13 -4.18
N ILE A 51 -0.74 -5.39 -3.19
CA ILE A 51 0.68 -5.04 -3.19
C ILE A 51 1.43 -6.36 -3.27
N GLU A 52 2.33 -6.53 -4.25
CA GLU A 52 3.09 -7.75 -4.37
C GLU A 52 3.92 -7.96 -3.09
N PRO A 53 3.74 -9.10 -2.40
CA PRO A 53 4.47 -9.33 -1.15
C PRO A 53 5.96 -9.39 -1.35
N GLY A 54 6.68 -8.80 -0.41
CA GLY A 54 8.12 -8.77 -0.45
C GLY A 54 8.65 -8.15 0.83
N LYS A 55 9.94 -7.83 0.83
CA LYS A 55 10.57 -7.25 1.99
C LYS A 55 10.01 -5.87 2.29
N LYS A 56 9.72 -5.61 3.56
CA LYS A 56 9.28 -4.28 3.99
C LYS A 56 10.50 -3.34 4.01
N ASP A 57 10.59 -2.51 3.00
CA ASP A 57 11.71 -1.59 2.83
C ASP A 57 11.15 -0.23 2.44
N LEU A 58 10.60 0.48 3.42
CA LEU A 58 9.95 1.75 3.20
C LEU A 58 10.88 2.92 3.48
N PRO A 59 10.77 4.02 2.73
CA PRO A 59 9.81 4.22 1.63
C PRO A 59 10.21 3.46 0.37
N LYS A 60 9.21 3.02 -0.37
CA LYS A 60 9.46 2.33 -1.64
C LYS A 60 8.36 2.61 -2.65
N GLU A 61 8.66 2.37 -3.92
CA GLU A 61 7.71 2.48 -4.99
C GLU A 61 7.34 1.08 -5.47
N ALA A 62 6.07 0.84 -5.65
CA ALA A 62 5.59 -0.47 -6.08
C ALA A 62 4.46 -0.32 -7.08
N VAL A 63 4.32 -1.32 -7.95
CA VAL A 63 3.16 -1.38 -8.85
C VAL A 63 2.08 -2.18 -8.13
N CYS A 64 0.94 -1.53 -7.92
CA CYS A 64 -0.17 -2.13 -7.18
C CYS A 64 -1.40 -2.25 -8.07
N LYS A 65 -2.25 -3.21 -7.75
CA LYS A 65 -3.45 -3.49 -8.52
C LYS A 65 -4.67 -3.22 -7.65
N LYS A 66 -5.63 -2.44 -8.16
CA LYS A 66 -6.88 -2.21 -7.46
C LYS A 66 -7.76 -3.44 -7.58
N LEU A 67 -8.24 -3.94 -6.45
CA LEU A 67 -9.08 -5.14 -6.42
C LEU A 67 -10.56 -4.82 -6.32
N ALA A 68 -10.90 -3.83 -5.48
CA ALA A 68 -12.30 -3.45 -5.28
C ALA A 68 -12.40 -2.03 -4.75
N ASP A 69 -13.53 -1.42 -4.96
CA ASP A 69 -13.83 -0.09 -4.42
C ASP A 69 -14.30 -0.17 -2.97
#